data_811929278b789b7a32d2d8a76c767460
#
_entry.id   811929278b789b7a32d2d8a76c767460
#
_cell.length_a   1.000
_cell.length_b   1.000
_cell.length_c   1.000
_cell.angle_alpha   90.00
_cell.angle_beta   90.00
_cell.angle_gamma   90.00
#
_symmetry.space_group_name_H-M   'P 1'
#
loop_
_entity.id
_entity.type
_entity.pdbx_description
1 polymer ?
#
loop_
_entity_poly.entity_id
_entity_poly.type
_entity_poly.pdbx_seq_one_letter_code
_entity_poly.pdbx_strand_id
1 'polypeptide(L)'
;MGKHISVTPLKFLMALLLWIFFLAYSCSNRVKSYIDSNQIVGCWHLEDESGALCYNQLTFYKDSTAIVDNKIDTVMYFRYKIINDTLCLRDIDNRITIGVINSLNSCELIFDNFREKKHKMKYIRVKMDTKDLDSSFVKEFIPN
;
A
#
# COMPACT_ATOMS: atom_id res chain seq x y z
N MET A 1 -8.82 66.34 -11.31
CA MET A 1 -8.13 65.67 -12.43
C MET A 1 -7.81 64.24 -12.01
N GLY A 2 -8.67 63.28 -12.33
CA GLY A 2 -8.46 61.86 -12.01
C GLY A 2 -7.78 61.20 -13.19
N LYS A 3 -6.60 60.61 -12.97
CA LYS A 3 -5.92 59.77 -13.95
C LYS A 3 -6.59 58.40 -14.00
N HIS A 4 -7.34 58.12 -15.06
CA HIS A 4 -7.76 56.75 -15.42
C HIS A 4 -6.52 55.94 -15.80
N ILE A 5 -6.15 54.98 -14.94
CA ILE A 5 -5.14 53.96 -15.28
C ILE A 5 -5.86 52.93 -16.16
N SER A 6 -5.73 53.05 -17.46
CA SER A 6 -6.16 52.04 -18.42
C SER A 6 -5.19 50.85 -18.34
N VAL A 7 -5.56 49.82 -17.56
CA VAL A 7 -4.84 48.54 -17.57
C VAL A 7 -5.21 47.85 -18.88
N THR A 8 -4.24 47.77 -19.80
CA THR A 8 -4.45 47.15 -21.13
C THR A 8 -4.93 45.72 -20.98
N PRO A 9 -5.97 45.27 -21.69
CA PRO A 9 -6.56 43.91 -21.58
C PRO A 9 -5.53 42.80 -21.82
N LEU A 10 -4.45 43.10 -22.53
CA LEU A 10 -3.35 42.18 -22.78
C LEU A 10 -2.59 41.73 -21.49
N LYS A 11 -2.41 42.63 -20.52
CA LYS A 11 -1.74 42.31 -19.27
C LYS A 11 -2.61 41.41 -18.39
N PHE A 12 -3.92 41.57 -18.43
CA PHE A 12 -4.86 40.73 -17.72
C PHE A 12 -4.92 39.32 -18.32
N LEU A 13 -4.87 39.20 -19.64
CA LEU A 13 -4.85 37.92 -20.35
C LEU A 13 -3.56 37.12 -20.05
N MET A 14 -2.42 37.80 -20.03
CA MET A 14 -1.12 37.16 -19.66
C MET A 14 -1.10 36.67 -18.21
N ALA A 15 -1.66 37.45 -17.28
CA ALA A 15 -1.76 37.03 -15.88
C ALA A 15 -2.68 35.79 -15.70
N LEU A 16 -3.80 35.76 -16.44
CA LEU A 16 -4.73 34.62 -16.42
C LEU A 16 -4.10 33.34 -16.98
N LEU A 17 -3.35 33.45 -18.08
CA LEU A 17 -2.64 32.33 -18.69
C LEU A 17 -1.54 31.79 -17.76
N LEU A 18 -0.78 32.65 -17.06
CA LEU A 18 0.19 32.24 -16.06
C LEU A 18 -0.47 31.52 -14.89
N TRP A 19 -1.64 31.97 -14.44
CA TRP A 19 -2.39 31.34 -13.35
C TRP A 19 -2.89 29.94 -13.73
N ILE A 20 -3.40 29.78 -14.96
CA ILE A 20 -3.81 28.46 -15.50
C ILE A 20 -2.61 27.53 -15.62
N PHE A 21 -1.44 28.03 -16.04
CA PHE A 21 -0.20 27.25 -16.11
C PHE A 21 0.25 26.78 -14.71
N PHE A 22 0.15 27.65 -13.70
CA PHE A 22 0.47 27.29 -12.32
C PHE A 22 -0.49 26.23 -11.76
N LEU A 23 -1.78 26.32 -12.05
CA LEU A 23 -2.77 25.31 -11.63
C LEU A 23 -2.55 23.97 -12.35
N ALA A 24 -2.21 23.98 -13.63
CA ALA A 24 -1.89 22.75 -14.38
C ALA A 24 -0.61 22.07 -13.88
N TYR A 25 0.39 22.85 -13.49
CA TYR A 25 1.66 22.32 -12.96
C TYR A 25 1.52 21.73 -11.53
N SER A 26 0.59 22.25 -10.74
CA SER A 26 0.34 21.79 -9.37
C SER A 26 -0.39 20.44 -9.30
N CYS A 27 -0.99 19.98 -10.39
CA CYS A 27 -1.82 18.74 -10.39
C CYS A 27 -1.09 17.47 -10.84
N SER A 28 0.20 17.52 -11.14
CA SER A 28 0.87 16.40 -11.81
C SER A 28 2.20 16.00 -11.20
N ASN A 29 2.24 15.50 -9.96
CA ASN A 29 3.35 14.64 -9.57
C ASN A 29 2.96 13.81 -8.32
N ARG A 30 1.96 12.93 -8.44
CA ARG A 30 2.06 11.68 -7.71
C ARG A 30 3.14 10.87 -8.39
N VAL A 31 4.38 11.02 -7.94
CA VAL A 31 5.42 10.05 -8.20
C VAL A 31 4.87 8.73 -7.66
N LYS A 32 4.43 7.84 -8.56
CA LYS A 32 4.10 6.46 -8.18
C LYS A 32 5.39 5.88 -7.64
N SER A 33 5.50 5.81 -6.33
CA SER A 33 6.57 5.11 -5.66
C SER A 33 6.46 3.65 -6.11
N TYR A 34 7.42 3.21 -6.90
CA TYR A 34 7.53 1.80 -7.26
C TYR A 34 7.85 1.05 -5.96
N ILE A 35 6.92 0.20 -5.54
CA ILE A 35 7.09 -0.62 -4.35
C ILE A 35 7.97 -1.81 -4.73
N ASP A 36 9.17 -1.87 -4.18
CA ASP A 36 10.02 -3.04 -4.30
C ASP A 36 9.40 -4.21 -3.53
N SER A 37 9.05 -5.27 -4.24
CA SER A 37 8.46 -6.48 -3.67
C SER A 37 9.34 -7.15 -2.61
N ASN A 38 10.66 -6.91 -2.62
CA ASN A 38 11.56 -7.41 -1.59
C ASN A 38 11.37 -6.71 -0.24
N GLN A 39 10.89 -5.46 -0.24
CA GLN A 39 10.67 -4.71 0.99
C GLN A 39 9.50 -5.25 1.82
N ILE A 40 8.54 -5.93 1.21
CA ILE A 40 7.41 -6.51 1.95
C ILE A 40 7.80 -7.77 2.72
N VAL A 41 8.86 -8.46 2.29
CA VAL A 41 9.30 -9.72 2.92
C VAL A 41 9.60 -9.50 4.41
N GLY A 42 8.98 -10.31 5.25
CA GLY A 42 9.09 -10.23 6.71
C GLY A 42 7.75 -10.36 7.40
N CYS A 43 7.75 -10.19 8.71
CA CYS A 43 6.57 -10.26 9.54
C CYS A 43 6.09 -8.86 9.92
N TRP A 44 4.78 -8.66 9.82
CA TRP A 44 4.10 -7.40 10.04
C TRP A 44 2.94 -7.58 10.99
N HIS A 45 2.86 -6.74 12.00
CA HIS A 45 1.86 -6.80 13.03
C HIS A 45 0.95 -5.58 12.97
N LEU A 46 -0.36 -5.78 13.03
CA LEU A 46 -1.32 -4.67 13.03
C LEU A 46 -1.13 -3.81 14.28
N GLU A 47 -0.93 -2.49 14.12
CA GLU A 47 -0.66 -1.58 15.23
C GLU A 47 -1.87 -1.43 16.15
N ASP A 48 -3.07 -1.33 15.59
CA ASP A 48 -4.32 -1.22 16.35
C ASP A 48 -5.16 -2.49 16.16
N GLU A 49 -5.13 -3.36 17.14
CA GLU A 49 -5.91 -4.60 17.15
C GLU A 49 -7.38 -4.40 17.56
N SER A 50 -7.77 -3.17 17.94
CA SER A 50 -9.12 -2.88 18.40
C SER A 50 -10.14 -3.06 17.27
N GLY A 51 -10.82 -4.19 17.27
CA GLY A 51 -11.86 -4.55 16.30
C GLY A 51 -11.41 -5.34 15.07
N ALA A 52 -10.13 -5.70 14.96
CA ALA A 52 -9.67 -6.60 13.90
C ALA A 52 -9.68 -8.06 14.39
N LEU A 53 -10.72 -8.80 14.06
CA LEU A 53 -10.81 -10.25 14.35
C LEU A 53 -9.94 -11.09 13.39
N CYS A 54 -9.42 -10.51 12.31
CA CYS A 54 -8.67 -11.20 11.28
C CYS A 54 -7.54 -10.32 10.78
N TYR A 55 -6.47 -10.94 10.29
CA TYR A 55 -5.31 -10.25 9.67
C TYR A 55 -4.46 -9.44 10.64
N ASN A 56 -4.35 -9.87 11.90
CA ASN A 56 -3.52 -9.18 12.89
C ASN A 56 -2.03 -9.30 12.58
N GLN A 57 -1.63 -10.41 11.94
CA GLN A 57 -0.25 -10.64 11.54
C GLN A 57 -0.18 -11.10 10.09
N LEU A 58 0.72 -10.48 9.32
CA LEU A 58 1.03 -10.82 7.95
C LEU A 58 2.50 -11.23 7.88
N THR A 59 2.78 -12.41 7.36
CA THR A 59 4.16 -12.86 7.11
C THR A 59 4.33 -13.13 5.62
N PHE A 60 5.28 -12.43 5.00
CA PHE A 60 5.60 -12.56 3.58
C PHE A 60 6.97 -13.21 3.41
N TYR A 61 7.06 -14.22 2.55
CA TYR A 61 8.27 -14.96 2.24
C TYR A 61 8.82 -14.58 0.86
N LYS A 62 10.11 -14.82 0.64
CA LYS A 62 10.82 -14.49 -0.62
C LYS A 62 10.30 -15.25 -1.84
N ASP A 63 9.70 -16.41 -1.63
CA ASP A 63 9.17 -17.29 -2.68
C ASP A 63 7.73 -16.93 -3.10
N SER A 64 7.27 -15.74 -2.72
CA SER A 64 5.92 -15.24 -3.00
C SER A 64 4.80 -15.98 -2.28
N THR A 65 5.11 -16.68 -1.21
CA THR A 65 4.11 -17.21 -0.28
C THR A 65 3.90 -16.26 0.88
N ALA A 66 2.71 -16.30 1.49
CA ALA A 66 2.37 -15.48 2.65
C ALA A 66 1.47 -16.24 3.62
N ILE A 67 1.58 -15.86 4.89
CA ILE A 67 0.69 -16.32 5.95
C ILE A 67 -0.04 -15.11 6.51
N VAL A 68 -1.32 -15.29 6.73
CA VAL A 68 -2.16 -14.37 7.49
C VAL A 68 -2.63 -15.09 8.75
N ASP A 69 -2.33 -14.53 9.89
CA ASP A 69 -2.61 -15.11 11.20
C ASP A 69 -3.43 -14.13 12.03
N ASN A 70 -4.45 -14.61 12.72
CA ASN A 70 -5.23 -13.84 13.69
C ASN A 70 -4.77 -14.07 15.13
N LYS A 71 -3.72 -14.87 15.34
CA LYS A 71 -3.15 -15.23 16.65
C LYS A 71 -4.05 -16.03 17.59
N ILE A 72 -5.26 -16.35 17.20
CA ILE A 72 -6.22 -17.07 18.06
C ILE A 72 -6.41 -18.49 17.56
N ASP A 73 -6.89 -18.67 16.33
CA ASP A 73 -7.32 -19.97 15.83
C ASP A 73 -7.23 -20.14 14.32
N THR A 74 -6.91 -19.07 13.58
CA THR A 74 -6.99 -19.09 12.12
C THR A 74 -5.66 -18.70 11.50
N VAL A 75 -5.09 -19.62 10.75
CA VAL A 75 -3.93 -19.39 9.89
C VAL A 75 -4.37 -19.62 8.45
N MET A 76 -4.17 -18.63 7.62
CA MET A 76 -4.51 -18.69 6.19
C MET A 76 -3.24 -18.57 5.36
N TYR A 77 -3.14 -19.42 4.33
CA TYR A 77 -2.00 -19.50 3.43
C TYR A 77 -2.34 -18.89 2.09
N PHE A 78 -1.43 -18.10 1.54
CA PHE A 78 -1.61 -17.38 0.29
C PHE A 78 -0.36 -17.44 -0.59
N ARG A 79 -0.58 -17.31 -1.90
CA ARG A 79 0.43 -16.76 -2.81
C ARG A 79 0.21 -15.28 -2.93
N TYR A 80 1.27 -14.50 -2.95
CA TYR A 80 1.13 -13.07 -3.14
C TYR A 80 1.86 -12.55 -4.38
N LYS A 81 1.36 -11.43 -4.87
CA LYS A 81 1.96 -10.65 -5.95
C LYS A 81 1.70 -9.18 -5.70
N ILE A 82 2.70 -8.35 -5.94
CA ILE A 82 2.55 -6.89 -5.93
C ILE A 82 2.57 -6.41 -7.38
N ILE A 83 1.56 -5.64 -7.75
CA ILE A 83 1.44 -4.99 -9.05
C ILE A 83 1.27 -3.50 -8.80
N ASN A 84 2.30 -2.71 -9.11
CA ASN A 84 2.39 -1.29 -8.77
C ASN A 84 2.32 -1.07 -7.24
N ASP A 85 1.17 -0.56 -6.75
CA ASP A 85 0.84 -0.31 -5.36
C ASP A 85 -0.18 -1.31 -4.78
N THR A 86 -0.48 -2.36 -5.52
CA THR A 86 -1.56 -3.30 -5.16
C THR A 86 -0.99 -4.65 -4.78
N LEU A 87 -1.22 -5.07 -3.54
CA LEU A 87 -0.99 -6.42 -3.06
C LEU A 87 -2.19 -7.31 -3.44
N CYS A 88 -1.91 -8.41 -4.12
CA CYS A 88 -2.89 -9.45 -4.42
C CYS A 88 -2.51 -10.70 -3.63
N LEU A 89 -3.39 -11.18 -2.76
CA LEU A 89 -3.27 -12.44 -2.03
C LEU A 89 -4.23 -13.46 -2.66
N ARG A 90 -3.73 -14.60 -3.07
CA ARG A 90 -4.52 -15.71 -3.62
C ARG A 90 -4.49 -16.88 -2.64
N ASP A 91 -5.65 -17.31 -2.18
CA ASP A 91 -5.79 -18.47 -1.31
C ASP A 91 -5.79 -19.80 -2.09
N ILE A 92 -5.93 -20.92 -1.36
CA ILE A 92 -5.98 -22.28 -1.92
C ILE A 92 -7.22 -22.52 -2.82
N ASP A 93 -8.30 -21.78 -2.58
CA ASP A 93 -9.54 -21.85 -3.36
C ASP A 93 -9.51 -20.90 -4.59
N ASN A 94 -8.35 -20.27 -4.87
CA ASN A 94 -8.17 -19.25 -5.91
C ASN A 94 -8.95 -17.94 -5.67
N ARG A 95 -9.45 -17.69 -4.46
CA ARG A 95 -10.05 -16.40 -4.13
C ARG A 95 -8.96 -15.36 -3.98
N ILE A 96 -9.24 -14.16 -4.44
CA ILE A 96 -8.28 -13.06 -4.43
C ILE A 96 -8.71 -12.02 -3.40
N THR A 97 -7.79 -11.73 -2.47
CA THR A 97 -7.90 -10.60 -1.56
C THR A 97 -6.96 -9.50 -2.03
N ILE A 98 -7.44 -8.26 -2.08
CA ILE A 98 -6.69 -7.11 -2.60
C ILE A 98 -6.44 -6.12 -1.47
N GLY A 99 -5.20 -5.56 -1.45
CA GLY A 99 -4.82 -4.46 -0.58
C GLY A 99 -4.08 -3.39 -1.37
N VAL A 100 -4.51 -2.13 -1.25
CA VAL A 100 -3.81 -0.99 -1.86
C VAL A 100 -2.78 -0.46 -0.86
N ILE A 101 -1.51 -0.57 -1.19
CA ILE A 101 -0.40 -0.13 -0.36
C ILE A 101 -0.26 1.39 -0.53
N ASN A 102 -0.44 2.12 0.56
CA ASN A 102 -0.20 3.56 0.62
C ASN A 102 1.28 3.87 0.86
N SER A 103 1.90 3.10 1.77
CA SER A 103 3.30 3.27 2.16
C SER A 103 3.92 1.95 2.59
N LEU A 104 5.16 1.72 2.18
CA LEU A 104 5.98 0.60 2.61
C LEU A 104 7.40 1.08 2.84
N ASN A 105 7.94 0.84 4.04
CA ASN A 105 9.33 1.10 4.40
C ASN A 105 9.87 0.00 5.32
N SER A 106 11.06 0.19 5.87
CA SER A 106 11.70 -0.81 6.73
C SER A 106 10.95 -1.12 8.02
N CYS A 107 10.08 -0.23 8.49
CA CYS A 107 9.40 -0.31 9.79
C CYS A 107 7.88 -0.44 9.67
N GLU A 108 7.30 0.11 8.60
CA GLU A 108 5.84 0.28 8.47
C GLU A 108 5.32 -0.17 7.11
N LEU A 109 4.15 -0.80 7.11
CA LEU A 109 3.34 -1.15 5.94
C LEU A 109 1.94 -0.58 6.17
N ILE A 110 1.52 0.33 5.30
CA ILE A 110 0.23 1.00 5.41
C ILE A 110 -0.61 0.68 4.18
N PHE A 111 -1.81 0.16 4.41
CA PHE A 111 -2.82 -0.01 3.38
C PHE A 111 -3.87 1.10 3.48
N ASP A 112 -4.26 1.69 2.35
CA ASP A 112 -5.42 2.58 2.26
C ASP A 112 -6.73 1.80 2.23
N ASN A 113 -6.67 0.61 1.66
CA ASN A 113 -7.79 -0.30 1.54
C ASN A 113 -7.22 -1.73 1.57
N PHE A 114 -7.69 -2.53 2.51
CA PHE A 114 -7.32 -3.93 2.60
C PHE A 114 -8.57 -4.79 2.84
N ARG A 115 -8.83 -5.69 1.91
CA ARG A 115 -10.06 -6.43 1.88
C ARG A 115 -11.25 -5.46 1.84
N GLU A 116 -12.30 -5.45 2.08
CA GLU A 116 -13.43 -4.50 1.97
C GLU A 116 -13.40 -3.34 2.99
N LYS A 117 -12.35 -3.27 3.82
CA LYS A 117 -12.24 -2.21 4.83
C LYS A 117 -11.74 -0.91 4.19
N LYS A 118 -12.58 0.12 4.21
CA LYS A 118 -12.32 1.46 3.64
C LYS A 118 -11.50 2.38 4.56
N HIS A 119 -10.83 1.84 5.58
CA HIS A 119 -9.98 2.64 6.47
C HIS A 119 -8.53 2.16 6.39
N LYS A 120 -7.64 3.08 6.69
CA LYS A 120 -6.20 2.79 6.73
C LYS A 120 -5.91 1.72 7.76
N MET A 121 -5.12 0.75 7.35
CA MET A 121 -4.58 -0.28 8.25
C MET A 121 -3.07 -0.11 8.29
N LYS A 122 -2.53 0.10 9.49
CA LYS A 122 -1.10 0.27 9.71
C LYS A 122 -0.53 -0.96 10.38
N TYR A 123 0.52 -1.50 9.78
CA TYR A 123 1.26 -2.63 10.29
C TYR A 123 2.69 -2.20 10.61
N ILE A 124 3.22 -2.71 11.71
CA ILE A 124 4.58 -2.49 12.16
C ILE A 124 5.41 -3.76 11.94
N ARG A 125 6.63 -3.60 11.45
CA ARG A 125 7.54 -4.73 11.22
C ARG A 125 7.98 -5.33 12.55
N VAL A 126 7.84 -6.65 12.65
CA VAL A 126 8.35 -7.44 13.78
C VAL A 126 9.71 -7.99 13.42
N LYS A 127 10.65 -7.95 14.36
CA LYS A 127 11.93 -8.67 14.23
C LYS A 127 11.66 -10.17 14.26
N MET A 128 11.99 -10.85 13.19
CA MET A 128 11.97 -12.32 13.11
C MET A 128 13.38 -12.85 13.01
N ASP A 129 13.61 -14.03 13.57
CA ASP A 129 14.83 -14.78 13.29
C ASP A 129 14.81 -15.24 11.83
N THR A 130 15.99 -15.28 11.19
CA THR A 130 16.07 -15.68 9.77
C THR A 130 15.58 -17.11 9.52
N LYS A 131 15.55 -17.96 10.56
CA LYS A 131 15.00 -19.31 10.52
C LYS A 131 13.47 -19.32 10.38
N ASP A 132 12.80 -18.31 10.92
CA ASP A 132 11.33 -18.21 10.89
C ASP A 132 10.80 -17.75 9.52
N LEU A 133 11.70 -17.36 8.61
CA LEU A 133 11.39 -17.00 7.22
C LEU A 133 11.50 -18.20 6.25
N ASP A 134 11.56 -19.41 6.76
CA ASP A 134 11.49 -20.62 5.93
C ASP A 134 10.03 -20.92 5.56
N SER A 135 9.75 -20.84 4.29
CA SER A 135 8.42 -21.09 3.72
C SER A 135 8.18 -22.55 3.35
N SER A 136 9.11 -23.46 3.66
CA SER A 136 9.01 -24.86 3.22
C SER A 136 7.69 -25.52 3.62
N PHE A 137 7.21 -25.26 4.83
CA PHE A 137 5.93 -25.78 5.31
C PHE A 137 4.71 -25.13 4.63
N VAL A 138 4.81 -23.88 4.17
CA VAL A 138 3.69 -23.18 3.49
C VAL A 138 3.40 -23.82 2.14
N LYS A 139 4.42 -24.33 1.45
CA LYS A 139 4.30 -24.99 0.15
C LYS A 139 3.49 -26.27 0.19
N GLU A 140 3.43 -26.94 1.33
CA GLU A 140 2.61 -28.14 1.50
C GLU A 140 1.10 -27.82 1.42
N PHE A 141 0.71 -26.61 1.78
CA PHE A 141 -0.70 -26.17 1.80
C PHE A 141 -1.13 -25.40 0.55
N ILE A 142 -0.19 -24.93 -0.27
CA ILE A 142 -0.50 -24.18 -1.50
C ILE A 142 0.12 -24.92 -2.69
N PRO A 143 -0.63 -25.78 -3.39
CA PRO A 143 -0.15 -26.44 -4.61
C PRO A 143 0.17 -25.41 -5.71
N ASN A 144 1.09 -25.78 -6.60
CA ASN A 144 1.55 -24.95 -7.71
C ASN A 144 0.44 -24.62 -8.70
#